data_ca8754f585fb37aecd2738f96a33800e
#
_entry.id   ca8754f585fb37aecd2738f96a33800e
#
_cell.length_a   1.000
_cell.length_b   1.000
_cell.length_c   1.000
_cell.angle_alpha   90.00
_cell.angle_beta   90.00
_cell.angle_gamma   90.00
#
_symmetry.space_group_name_H-M   'P 1'
#
loop_
_entity.id
_entity.type
_entity.pdbx_description
1 polymer ?
#
loop_
_entity_poly.entity_id
_entity_poly.type
_entity_poly.pdbx_seq_one_letter_code
_entity_poly.pdbx_strand_id
1 'polypeptide(L)'
;MRQSTKHRRGQAIATATVAAVVSLVLPGCSAGSGSARGAETPAVTGTTPVAPPPSAPPAPEPTPTPTYPLSTAPRTVPAVREHAPARGPGWKPAPAARVVVPPADAAALSDEGRLLAGELKMGFAQTADARPGDVELALGAKNSGTPESYTLTVGDGRVRITGPDEAGVFYGTRTLKQEIRTAGKAPEGMVRDAPAKPQRGLNLDIARKNFTPDWIEDRLREMGDLKLNQLGLHFSDDQAFRIESTSHPEIVSTPHLTKADVRRITALAARLHITVVPEIDSPGHLGAVLRAHPDLQLRDVRGRPVKGAVDISNPASAKLVDELLREYIPLFPGGAWHLGADEYQALVVKDPQASFPQLAAAARQRYGPSARVQDLAAGWLNDRAAVVRPSGKTLKAWNDGFFAGGVVPAAKDLQVEYWTGKELGARPPLDHLREGRKVVNLNDEYLYYVLGEPNDFVYPTGRRIYEQWTPLVLRGTTPVPASYDDQILGGRLAVWADLAGSQTQAQVAEGIRLPLAAVSQKLWDSRTPSLDWAAFRSLADGLR
;
A
#
# COMPACT_ATOMS: atom_id res chain seq x y z
N MET A 1 15.01 41.10 42.19
CA MET A 1 14.16 42.01 42.99
C MET A 1 12.72 41.89 42.50
N ARG A 2 11.84 41.48 43.44
CA ARG A 2 10.37 41.55 43.49
C ARG A 2 9.60 40.90 42.32
N GLN A 3 8.98 39.75 42.50
CA GLN A 3 7.72 39.35 43.19
C GLN A 3 6.48 39.91 42.48
N SER A 4 5.69 38.93 41.97
CA SER A 4 4.39 38.47 42.54
C SER A 4 3.20 39.17 41.90
N THR A 5 2.19 38.50 41.35
CA THR A 5 1.09 37.93 42.12
C THR A 5 0.13 37.09 41.25
N LYS A 6 -0.39 36.02 41.85
CA LYS A 6 -1.49 35.11 41.46
C LYS A 6 -2.82 35.83 41.21
N HIS A 7 -3.67 35.27 40.34
CA HIS A 7 -5.09 35.12 40.66
C HIS A 7 -5.68 33.84 40.10
N ARG A 8 -6.22 33.03 41.00
CA ARG A 8 -7.11 31.87 40.76
C ARG A 8 -8.57 32.35 40.77
N ARG A 9 -9.42 31.71 39.96
CA ARG A 9 -10.84 31.37 40.19
C ARG A 9 -11.23 30.46 39.02
N GLY A 10 -11.78 29.27 39.11
CA GLY A 10 -12.58 28.65 40.15
C GLY A 10 -13.98 28.33 39.63
N GLN A 11 -14.31 27.00 39.53
CA GLN A 11 -15.65 26.39 39.50
C GLN A 11 -16.42 26.47 38.15
N ALA A 12 -17.20 25.49 37.67
CA ALA A 12 -17.95 24.48 38.42
C ALA A 12 -18.24 23.23 37.54
N ILE A 13 -18.32 22.09 38.20
CA ILE A 13 -18.75 20.77 37.78
C ILE A 13 -20.29 20.77 37.78
N ALA A 14 -20.91 20.24 36.72
CA ALA A 14 -22.30 19.81 36.76
C ALA A 14 -22.41 18.36 36.29
N THR A 15 -22.55 17.48 37.25
CA THR A 15 -22.94 16.07 37.11
C THR A 15 -24.46 15.98 36.96
N ALA A 16 -24.95 15.37 35.90
CA ALA A 16 -26.36 14.97 35.77
C ALA A 16 -26.43 13.45 35.79
N THR A 17 -26.97 12.92 36.86
CA THR A 17 -27.32 11.52 37.08
C THR A 17 -28.72 11.30 36.54
N VAL A 18 -28.93 10.36 35.63
CA VAL A 18 -30.26 9.87 35.23
C VAL A 18 -30.39 8.45 35.76
N ALA A 19 -31.39 8.30 36.66
CA ALA A 19 -31.81 7.02 37.22
C ALA A 19 -32.74 6.30 36.23
N ALA A 20 -32.44 5.03 35.93
CA ALA A 20 -33.34 4.14 35.20
C ALA A 20 -34.20 3.36 36.19
N VAL A 21 -35.50 3.49 36.05
CA VAL A 21 -36.52 2.71 36.78
C VAL A 21 -36.74 1.40 36.02
N VAL A 22 -36.50 0.28 36.69
CA VAL A 22 -36.86 -1.06 36.23
C VAL A 22 -38.20 -1.43 36.84
N SER A 23 -39.20 -1.64 36.02
CA SER A 23 -40.51 -2.21 36.45
C SER A 23 -40.55 -3.69 36.10
N LEU A 24 -40.51 -4.52 37.13
CA LEU A 24 -40.85 -5.95 37.07
C LEU A 24 -42.38 -6.10 37.04
N VAL A 25 -42.89 -6.86 36.10
CA VAL A 25 -44.26 -7.38 36.13
C VAL A 25 -44.19 -8.90 36.08
N LEU A 26 -44.62 -9.55 37.15
CA LEU A 26 -44.90 -10.98 37.24
C LEU A 26 -46.38 -11.21 36.99
N PRO A 27 -46.80 -12.23 36.25
CA PRO A 27 -48.17 -12.71 36.30
C PRO A 27 -48.33 -13.90 37.25
N GLY A 28 -49.31 -13.81 38.10
CA GLY A 28 -49.66 -14.81 39.09
C GLY A 28 -50.42 -15.99 38.53
N CYS A 29 -50.27 -17.10 39.25
CA CYS A 29 -51.08 -18.30 39.15
C CYS A 29 -52.47 -18.10 39.71
N SER A 30 -53.50 -18.65 39.05
CA SER A 30 -54.76 -18.98 39.74
C SER A 30 -55.18 -20.41 39.40
N ALA A 31 -55.27 -21.21 40.44
CA ALA A 31 -55.82 -22.54 40.46
C ALA A 31 -57.34 -22.44 40.52
N GLY A 32 -58.03 -23.29 39.78
CA GLY A 32 -59.47 -23.50 39.86
C GLY A 32 -59.78 -24.97 39.96
N SER A 33 -60.17 -25.37 41.15
CA SER A 33 -60.69 -26.70 41.52
C SER A 33 -62.15 -26.79 41.18
N GLY A 34 -62.59 -27.90 40.64
CA GLY A 34 -64.02 -28.23 40.47
C GLY A 34 -64.23 -29.72 40.42
N SER A 35 -64.97 -30.18 41.43
CA SER A 35 -65.21 -31.54 41.89
C SER A 35 -66.46 -32.20 41.29
N ALA A 36 -66.35 -33.44 40.94
CA ALA A 36 -67.11 -34.63 41.39
C ALA A 36 -68.42 -35.05 40.75
N ARG A 37 -68.58 -36.40 40.69
CA ARG A 37 -69.69 -37.35 40.71
C ARG A 37 -70.32 -37.64 39.35
N GLY A 38 -70.60 -38.91 38.99
CA GLY A 38 -70.61 -40.17 39.70
C GLY A 38 -71.20 -41.23 38.76
N ALA A 39 -70.79 -42.43 39.02
CA ALA A 39 -71.41 -43.73 38.86
C ALA A 39 -72.34 -44.04 37.63
N GLU A 40 -72.00 -45.07 36.89
CA GLU A 40 -72.64 -46.40 36.95
C GLU A 40 -72.05 -47.33 35.87
N THR A 41 -71.74 -48.55 36.26
CA THR A 41 -71.41 -49.69 35.40
C THR A 41 -72.74 -50.41 34.99
N PRO A 42 -72.75 -51.07 33.81
CA PRO A 42 -72.83 -52.52 33.82
C PRO A 42 -72.14 -53.28 32.66
N ALA A 43 -71.63 -54.45 33.09
CA ALA A 43 -71.64 -55.77 32.46
C ALA A 43 -71.07 -55.98 31.07
N VAL A 44 -69.90 -56.63 31.09
CA VAL A 44 -69.41 -57.86 30.44
C VAL A 44 -70.15 -58.33 29.18
N THR A 45 -69.47 -58.35 28.06
CA THR A 45 -69.44 -59.43 27.07
C THR A 45 -68.08 -59.61 26.48
N GLY A 46 -67.67 -60.87 26.37
CA GLY A 46 -66.25 -61.26 26.01
C GLY A 46 -65.85 -60.89 24.62
N THR A 47 -64.60 -60.54 24.53
CA THR A 47 -63.89 -60.45 23.25
C THR A 47 -62.52 -61.11 23.34
N THR A 48 -62.24 -61.89 22.34
CA THR A 48 -61.00 -62.62 22.01
C THR A 48 -59.80 -61.71 22.10
N PRO A 49 -58.62 -62.20 22.52
CA PRO A 49 -57.39 -61.39 22.58
C PRO A 49 -56.89 -61.11 21.16
N VAL A 50 -56.92 -59.83 20.79
CA VAL A 50 -56.21 -59.32 19.60
C VAL A 50 -54.73 -59.18 19.97
N ALA A 51 -53.85 -59.80 19.16
CA ALA A 51 -52.40 -59.66 19.30
C ALA A 51 -52.00 -58.19 19.20
N PRO A 52 -51.00 -57.74 19.98
CA PRO A 52 -50.52 -56.36 19.89
C PRO A 52 -49.92 -56.10 18.49
N PRO A 53 -50.13 -54.90 17.93
CA PRO A 53 -49.51 -54.52 16.67
C PRO A 53 -47.99 -54.56 16.77
N PRO A 54 -47.26 -54.93 15.69
CA PRO A 54 -45.82 -54.99 15.71
C PRO A 54 -45.25 -53.60 16.10
N SER A 55 -44.30 -53.60 17.04
CA SER A 55 -43.59 -52.43 17.48
C SER A 55 -42.99 -51.69 16.27
N ALA A 56 -43.29 -50.41 16.13
CA ALA A 56 -42.66 -49.55 15.12
C ALA A 56 -41.13 -49.63 15.26
N PRO A 57 -40.36 -49.67 14.17
CA PRO A 57 -38.91 -49.66 14.23
C PRO A 57 -38.41 -48.44 15.05
N PRO A 58 -37.36 -48.61 15.87
CA PRO A 58 -36.83 -47.49 16.66
C PRO A 58 -36.51 -46.33 15.74
N ALA A 59 -36.89 -45.13 16.14
CA ALA A 59 -36.50 -43.90 15.43
C ALA A 59 -34.97 -43.89 15.30
N PRO A 60 -34.41 -43.51 14.14
CA PRO A 60 -32.98 -43.44 13.97
C PRO A 60 -32.38 -42.53 15.06
N GLU A 61 -31.35 -43.03 15.73
CA GLU A 61 -30.61 -42.25 16.71
C GLU A 61 -30.14 -40.95 16.06
N PRO A 62 -30.25 -39.78 16.73
CA PRO A 62 -29.80 -38.50 16.19
C PRO A 62 -28.28 -38.64 15.92
N THR A 63 -27.90 -38.44 14.68
CA THR A 63 -26.50 -38.40 14.29
C THR A 63 -25.79 -37.32 15.14
N PRO A 64 -24.70 -37.63 15.85
CA PRO A 64 -24.05 -36.68 16.72
C PRO A 64 -23.61 -35.43 15.90
N THR A 65 -24.02 -34.26 16.34
CA THR A 65 -23.61 -33.00 15.72
C THR A 65 -22.10 -32.89 15.82
N PRO A 66 -21.37 -32.68 14.71
CA PRO A 66 -19.92 -32.54 14.74
C PRO A 66 -19.50 -31.38 15.66
N THR A 67 -18.58 -31.66 16.60
CA THR A 67 -18.02 -30.66 17.47
C THR A 67 -16.71 -30.15 16.86
N TYR A 68 -16.65 -28.85 16.53
CA TYR A 68 -15.46 -28.23 15.96
C TYR A 68 -14.68 -27.44 17.02
N PRO A 69 -13.33 -27.44 16.98
CA PRO A 69 -12.52 -26.53 17.78
C PRO A 69 -12.74 -25.08 17.34
N LEU A 70 -12.33 -24.13 18.18
CA LEU A 70 -12.20 -22.73 17.75
C LEU A 70 -11.18 -22.62 16.63
N SER A 71 -11.49 -21.84 15.62
CA SER A 71 -10.60 -21.57 14.50
C SER A 71 -9.37 -20.77 14.92
N THR A 72 -8.29 -20.89 14.14
CA THR A 72 -7.10 -20.02 14.23
C THR A 72 -7.17 -18.92 13.17
N ALA A 73 -6.42 -17.85 13.39
CA ALA A 73 -6.33 -16.76 12.41
C ALA A 73 -5.80 -17.28 11.05
N PRO A 74 -6.26 -16.70 9.93
CA PRO A 74 -5.72 -16.99 8.60
C PRO A 74 -4.21 -16.79 8.54
N ARG A 75 -3.54 -17.70 7.84
CA ARG A 75 -2.08 -17.67 7.64
C ARG A 75 -1.75 -16.99 6.31
N THR A 76 -1.56 -15.68 6.35
CA THR A 76 -1.35 -14.81 5.18
C THR A 76 -0.11 -13.92 5.32
N VAL A 77 0.37 -13.40 4.19
CA VAL A 77 1.40 -12.36 4.10
C VAL A 77 0.83 -11.18 3.29
N PRO A 78 0.62 -10.02 3.92
CA PRO A 78 0.79 -9.74 5.34
C PRO A 78 -0.24 -10.47 6.21
N ALA A 79 0.12 -10.69 7.48
CA ALA A 79 -0.78 -11.30 8.46
C ALA A 79 -1.97 -10.37 8.73
N VAL A 80 -3.14 -10.95 8.94
CA VAL A 80 -4.33 -10.19 9.35
C VAL A 80 -4.16 -9.63 10.76
N ARG A 81 -4.70 -8.44 11.00
CA ARG A 81 -4.51 -7.71 12.28
C ARG A 81 -5.45 -8.17 13.38
N GLU A 82 -6.68 -8.55 13.03
CA GLU A 82 -7.71 -8.97 13.99
C GLU A 82 -8.46 -10.19 13.47
N HIS A 83 -8.64 -11.19 14.32
CA HIS A 83 -9.44 -12.37 14.04
C HIS A 83 -10.31 -12.71 15.25
N ALA A 84 -11.62 -12.78 15.05
CA ALA A 84 -12.57 -13.31 16.00
C ALA A 84 -12.88 -14.77 15.64
N PRO A 85 -12.37 -15.76 16.40
CA PRO A 85 -12.53 -17.18 16.06
C PRO A 85 -13.97 -17.65 16.27
N ALA A 86 -14.41 -18.60 15.46
CA ALA A 86 -15.68 -19.30 15.63
C ALA A 86 -15.49 -20.81 15.48
N ARG A 87 -16.54 -21.60 15.82
CA ARG A 87 -16.57 -23.04 15.66
C ARG A 87 -17.32 -23.40 14.38
N GLY A 88 -16.75 -24.26 13.55
CA GLY A 88 -17.36 -24.72 12.33
C GLY A 88 -16.39 -25.47 11.42
N PRO A 89 -16.89 -26.02 10.29
CA PRO A 89 -16.06 -26.79 9.36
C PRO A 89 -15.05 -25.92 8.58
N GLY A 90 -15.25 -24.59 8.58
CA GLY A 90 -14.60 -23.67 7.66
C GLY A 90 -15.21 -23.73 6.26
N TRP A 91 -14.72 -22.87 5.37
CA TRP A 91 -15.19 -22.81 3.99
C TRP A 91 -14.09 -23.26 3.02
N LYS A 92 -14.48 -24.01 1.99
CA LYS A 92 -13.59 -24.38 0.87
C LYS A 92 -14.33 -24.22 -0.47
N PRO A 93 -13.63 -23.86 -1.56
CA PRO A 93 -14.22 -23.82 -2.88
C PRO A 93 -14.87 -25.15 -3.26
N ALA A 94 -16.05 -25.09 -3.87
CA ALA A 94 -16.76 -26.25 -4.43
C ALA A 94 -17.06 -26.01 -5.92
N PRO A 95 -17.21 -27.06 -6.76
CA PRO A 95 -17.39 -26.89 -8.20
C PRO A 95 -18.59 -26.03 -8.63
N ALA A 96 -19.67 -26.02 -7.81
CA ALA A 96 -20.87 -25.21 -8.07
C ALA A 96 -20.88 -23.85 -7.36
N ALA A 97 -19.81 -23.54 -6.60
CA ALA A 97 -19.68 -22.30 -5.86
C ALA A 97 -19.37 -21.11 -6.80
N ARG A 98 -19.84 -19.94 -6.42
CA ARG A 98 -19.70 -18.72 -7.20
C ARG A 98 -19.08 -17.60 -6.37
N VAL A 99 -18.37 -16.70 -7.03
CA VAL A 99 -18.14 -15.36 -6.51
C VAL A 99 -19.34 -14.49 -6.94
N VAL A 100 -19.99 -13.88 -5.97
CA VAL A 100 -21.24 -13.14 -6.15
C VAL A 100 -21.03 -11.68 -5.82
N VAL A 101 -21.49 -10.79 -6.69
CA VAL A 101 -21.51 -9.35 -6.48
C VAL A 101 -22.97 -8.89 -6.58
N PRO A 102 -23.52 -8.21 -5.56
CA PRO A 102 -24.88 -7.64 -5.64
C PRO A 102 -24.98 -6.65 -6.81
N PRO A 103 -26.15 -6.56 -7.50
CA PRO A 103 -26.33 -5.64 -8.62
C PRO A 103 -26.03 -4.17 -8.28
N ALA A 104 -26.26 -3.76 -7.04
CA ALA A 104 -25.96 -2.40 -6.57
C ALA A 104 -24.46 -2.09 -6.57
N ASP A 105 -23.61 -3.10 -6.36
CA ASP A 105 -22.16 -2.96 -6.28
C ASP A 105 -21.46 -3.41 -7.59
N ALA A 106 -22.23 -3.83 -8.60
CA ALA A 106 -21.68 -4.45 -9.81
C ALA A 106 -20.73 -3.53 -10.59
N ALA A 107 -20.99 -2.24 -10.63
CA ALA A 107 -20.14 -1.27 -11.32
C ALA A 107 -18.77 -1.13 -10.65
N ALA A 108 -18.71 -1.29 -9.34
CA ALA A 108 -17.50 -1.13 -8.54
C ALA A 108 -16.71 -2.45 -8.39
N LEU A 109 -17.39 -3.59 -8.16
CA LEU A 109 -16.75 -4.82 -7.70
C LEU A 109 -16.73 -5.97 -8.72
N SER A 110 -17.20 -5.76 -9.96
CA SER A 110 -17.23 -6.84 -10.94
C SER A 110 -15.84 -7.33 -11.35
N ASP A 111 -14.85 -6.45 -11.35
CA ASP A 111 -13.48 -6.81 -11.72
C ASP A 111 -12.81 -7.65 -10.62
N GLU A 112 -12.99 -7.29 -9.34
CA GLU A 112 -12.55 -8.05 -8.18
C GLU A 112 -13.24 -9.41 -8.13
N GLY A 113 -14.55 -9.43 -8.41
CA GLY A 113 -15.34 -10.67 -8.43
C GLY A 113 -14.88 -11.63 -9.53
N ARG A 114 -14.67 -11.15 -10.75
CA ARG A 114 -14.17 -11.96 -11.87
C ARG A 114 -12.72 -12.42 -11.62
N LEU A 115 -11.87 -11.56 -11.08
CA LEU A 115 -10.49 -11.91 -10.76
C LEU A 115 -10.46 -13.04 -9.74
N LEU A 116 -11.16 -12.91 -8.62
CA LEU A 116 -11.20 -13.94 -7.58
C LEU A 116 -11.82 -15.24 -8.10
N ALA A 117 -12.92 -15.17 -8.87
CA ALA A 117 -13.57 -16.33 -9.47
C ALA A 117 -12.59 -17.11 -10.37
N GLY A 118 -11.84 -16.41 -11.23
CA GLY A 118 -10.82 -17.03 -12.07
C GLY A 118 -9.70 -17.69 -11.27
N GLU A 119 -9.21 -17.02 -10.22
CA GLU A 119 -8.11 -17.52 -9.35
C GLU A 119 -8.53 -18.74 -8.51
N LEU A 120 -9.77 -18.79 -8.04
CA LEU A 120 -10.31 -19.93 -7.26
C LEU A 120 -11.01 -20.98 -8.14
N LYS A 121 -11.05 -20.80 -9.47
CA LYS A 121 -11.75 -21.67 -10.43
C LYS A 121 -13.24 -21.83 -10.10
N MET A 122 -13.90 -20.75 -9.73
CA MET A 122 -15.32 -20.65 -9.38
C MET A 122 -16.12 -19.93 -10.48
N GLY A 123 -17.45 -20.06 -10.45
CA GLY A 123 -18.33 -19.24 -11.27
C GLY A 123 -18.35 -17.77 -10.79
N PHE A 124 -18.75 -16.85 -11.66
CA PHE A 124 -19.02 -15.45 -11.30
C PHE A 124 -20.51 -15.14 -11.57
N ALA A 125 -21.16 -14.42 -10.65
CA ALA A 125 -22.54 -14.00 -10.82
C ALA A 125 -22.81 -12.62 -10.22
N GLN A 126 -23.63 -11.83 -10.93
CA GLN A 126 -24.17 -10.56 -10.42
C GLN A 126 -25.60 -10.81 -9.93
N THR A 127 -25.74 -11.09 -8.63
CA THR A 127 -27.02 -11.40 -8.00
C THR A 127 -26.99 -11.05 -6.51
N ALA A 128 -28.13 -10.72 -5.93
CA ALA A 128 -28.26 -10.54 -4.48
C ALA A 128 -28.45 -11.88 -3.73
N ASP A 129 -28.69 -13.00 -4.44
CA ASP A 129 -28.99 -14.30 -3.85
C ASP A 129 -27.71 -15.15 -3.69
N ALA A 130 -26.91 -14.82 -2.69
CA ALA A 130 -25.79 -15.66 -2.27
C ALA A 130 -26.30 -16.93 -1.58
N ARG A 131 -25.74 -18.08 -1.96
CA ARG A 131 -26.12 -19.43 -1.46
C ARG A 131 -24.99 -20.00 -0.60
N PRO A 132 -25.25 -21.04 0.21
CA PRO A 132 -24.18 -21.82 0.81
C PRO A 132 -23.18 -22.27 -0.26
N GLY A 133 -21.88 -22.12 0.03
CA GLY A 133 -20.77 -22.34 -0.90
C GLY A 133 -20.28 -21.08 -1.62
N ASP A 134 -21.07 -20.03 -1.77
CA ASP A 134 -20.70 -18.81 -2.47
C ASP A 134 -19.74 -17.91 -1.66
N VAL A 135 -18.99 -17.06 -2.38
CA VAL A 135 -18.25 -15.92 -1.84
C VAL A 135 -18.95 -14.65 -2.27
N GLU A 136 -19.47 -13.88 -1.33
CA GLU A 136 -20.13 -12.60 -1.57
C GLU A 136 -19.13 -11.44 -1.39
N LEU A 137 -19.01 -10.57 -2.39
CA LEU A 137 -18.28 -9.30 -2.32
C LEU A 137 -19.26 -8.15 -2.32
N ALA A 138 -19.19 -7.25 -1.35
CA ALA A 138 -20.09 -6.10 -1.27
C ALA A 138 -19.38 -4.86 -0.70
N LEU A 139 -19.83 -3.67 -1.11
CA LEU A 139 -19.44 -2.44 -0.44
C LEU A 139 -20.21 -2.28 0.87
N GLY A 140 -19.52 -1.83 1.90
CA GLY A 140 -20.12 -1.41 3.15
C GLY A 140 -20.81 -0.06 3.03
N ALA A 141 -21.49 0.37 4.10
CA ALA A 141 -22.01 1.73 4.15
C ALA A 141 -20.87 2.75 3.99
N LYS A 142 -21.15 3.89 3.34
CA LYS A 142 -20.18 4.99 3.24
C LYS A 142 -19.67 5.35 4.63
N ASN A 143 -18.35 5.49 4.77
CA ASN A 143 -17.64 5.76 6.03
C ASN A 143 -17.73 4.64 7.08
N SER A 144 -17.98 3.40 6.69
CA SER A 144 -18.03 2.24 7.60
C SER A 144 -16.68 1.75 8.09
N GLY A 145 -15.57 2.43 7.72
CA GLY A 145 -14.21 2.07 8.12
C GLY A 145 -13.17 3.06 7.60
N THR A 146 -11.91 2.78 7.87
CA THR A 146 -10.78 3.50 7.25
C THR A 146 -10.62 3.06 5.80
N PRO A 147 -10.07 3.90 4.90
CA PRO A 147 -9.76 3.48 3.54
C PRO A 147 -8.95 2.18 3.50
N GLU A 148 -9.23 1.35 2.49
CA GLU A 148 -8.57 0.06 2.28
C GLU A 148 -8.84 -1.00 3.38
N SER A 149 -9.71 -0.72 4.36
CA SER A 149 -10.11 -1.71 5.37
C SER A 149 -11.12 -2.72 4.81
N TYR A 150 -11.18 -3.91 5.44
CA TYR A 150 -12.18 -4.91 5.09
C TYR A 150 -12.61 -5.75 6.28
N THR A 151 -13.79 -6.36 6.15
CA THR A 151 -14.26 -7.45 7.00
C THR A 151 -14.44 -8.69 6.13
N LEU A 152 -13.85 -9.82 6.54
CA LEU A 152 -14.05 -11.12 5.91
C LEU A 152 -14.70 -12.03 6.95
N THR A 153 -15.90 -12.53 6.66
CA THR A 153 -16.65 -13.44 7.53
C THR A 153 -16.81 -14.80 6.86
N VAL A 154 -16.45 -15.85 7.58
CA VAL A 154 -16.72 -17.24 7.19
C VAL A 154 -17.73 -17.82 8.16
N GLY A 155 -18.89 -18.20 7.66
CA GLY A 155 -19.98 -18.74 8.46
C GLY A 155 -21.14 -19.18 7.58
N ASP A 156 -22.01 -20.03 8.11
CA ASP A 156 -23.19 -20.55 7.40
C ASP A 156 -22.87 -21.17 6.03
N GLY A 157 -21.67 -21.77 5.93
CA GLY A 157 -21.17 -22.41 4.71
C GLY A 157 -20.81 -21.45 3.58
N ARG A 158 -20.62 -20.14 3.82
CA ARG A 158 -20.25 -19.12 2.83
C ARG A 158 -19.19 -18.17 3.35
N VAL A 159 -18.64 -17.38 2.43
CA VAL A 159 -17.74 -16.27 2.75
C VAL A 159 -18.40 -14.96 2.35
N ARG A 160 -18.28 -13.96 3.21
CA ARG A 160 -18.65 -12.58 2.88
C ARG A 160 -17.47 -11.65 3.10
N ILE A 161 -17.14 -10.84 2.10
CA ILE A 161 -16.09 -9.82 2.15
C ILE A 161 -16.74 -8.46 1.91
N THR A 162 -16.55 -7.54 2.85
CA THR A 162 -17.06 -6.16 2.75
C THR A 162 -15.97 -5.16 3.06
N GLY A 163 -15.97 -4.02 2.37
CA GLY A 163 -15.06 -2.91 2.61
C GLY A 163 -15.75 -1.56 2.36
N PRO A 164 -15.21 -0.45 2.88
CA PRO A 164 -15.74 0.89 2.62
C PRO A 164 -15.45 1.35 1.18
N ASP A 165 -14.51 0.70 0.50
CA ASP A 165 -14.06 0.97 -0.86
C ASP A 165 -13.67 -0.33 -1.59
N GLU A 166 -13.48 -0.23 -2.91
CA GLU A 166 -13.10 -1.33 -3.80
C GLU A 166 -11.77 -1.95 -3.37
N ALA A 167 -10.78 -1.14 -2.98
CA ALA A 167 -9.46 -1.59 -2.57
C ALA A 167 -9.54 -2.46 -1.29
N GLY A 168 -10.37 -2.08 -0.32
CA GLY A 168 -10.59 -2.88 0.88
C GLY A 168 -11.18 -4.25 0.55
N VAL A 169 -12.21 -4.30 -0.31
CA VAL A 169 -12.79 -5.58 -0.78
C VAL A 169 -11.74 -6.41 -1.51
N PHE A 170 -10.95 -5.79 -2.40
CA PHE A 170 -9.85 -6.46 -3.09
C PHE A 170 -8.87 -7.09 -2.10
N TYR A 171 -8.41 -6.38 -1.06
CA TYR A 171 -7.48 -6.94 -0.06
C TYR A 171 -8.09 -8.07 0.76
N GLY A 172 -9.39 -8.02 1.01
CA GLY A 172 -10.12 -9.15 1.58
C GLY A 172 -10.09 -10.39 0.68
N THR A 173 -10.20 -10.22 -0.64
CA THR A 173 -10.05 -11.32 -1.61
C THR A 173 -8.64 -11.92 -1.60
N ARG A 174 -7.61 -11.08 -1.41
CA ARG A 174 -6.20 -11.57 -1.31
C ARG A 174 -6.02 -12.44 -0.06
N THR A 175 -6.61 -12.04 1.07
CA THR A 175 -6.61 -12.86 2.28
C THR A 175 -7.26 -14.22 2.05
N LEU A 176 -8.46 -14.27 1.46
CA LEU A 176 -9.14 -15.51 1.13
C LEU A 176 -8.32 -16.38 0.17
N LYS A 177 -7.81 -15.80 -0.92
CA LYS A 177 -6.96 -16.50 -1.91
C LYS A 177 -5.75 -17.18 -1.26
N GLN A 178 -5.02 -16.43 -0.44
CA GLN A 178 -3.83 -16.94 0.22
C GLN A 178 -4.17 -18.10 1.18
N GLU A 179 -5.23 -17.96 1.97
CA GLU A 179 -5.65 -19.02 2.90
C GLU A 179 -6.09 -20.30 2.17
N ILE A 180 -6.85 -20.17 1.07
CA ILE A 180 -7.20 -21.32 0.24
C ILE A 180 -5.97 -21.97 -0.36
N ARG A 181 -4.99 -21.18 -0.79
CA ARG A 181 -3.74 -21.71 -1.37
C ARG A 181 -2.88 -22.44 -0.36
N THR A 182 -2.80 -21.95 0.88
CA THR A 182 -1.91 -22.49 1.93
C THR A 182 -2.56 -23.59 2.76
N ALA A 183 -3.87 -23.49 3.06
CA ALA A 183 -4.59 -24.40 3.95
C ALA A 183 -5.71 -25.19 3.28
N GLY A 184 -6.04 -24.88 2.01
CA GLY A 184 -7.13 -25.53 1.26
C GLY A 184 -8.52 -25.13 1.72
N LYS A 185 -8.65 -24.35 2.79
CA LYS A 185 -9.91 -23.87 3.35
C LYS A 185 -9.73 -22.58 4.15
N ALA A 186 -10.76 -21.74 4.18
CA ALA A 186 -10.80 -20.58 5.07
C ALA A 186 -11.39 -20.95 6.44
N PRO A 187 -10.79 -20.49 7.56
CA PRO A 187 -11.26 -20.81 8.90
C PRO A 187 -12.58 -20.09 9.21
N GLU A 188 -13.43 -20.72 10.02
CA GLU A 188 -14.66 -20.13 10.52
C GLU A 188 -14.36 -18.88 11.37
N GLY A 189 -15.22 -17.87 11.31
CA GLY A 189 -15.07 -16.66 12.12
C GLY A 189 -15.00 -15.38 11.29
N MET A 190 -14.46 -14.34 11.89
CA MET A 190 -14.43 -13.00 11.30
C MET A 190 -13.03 -12.38 11.38
N VAL A 191 -12.55 -11.89 10.25
CA VAL A 191 -11.36 -11.03 10.15
C VAL A 191 -11.81 -9.59 10.01
N ARG A 192 -11.21 -8.66 10.78
CA ARG A 192 -11.24 -7.22 10.55
C ARG A 192 -9.82 -6.75 10.32
N ASP A 193 -9.58 -6.09 9.20
CA ASP A 193 -8.23 -5.80 8.78
C ASP A 193 -8.14 -4.46 8.04
N ALA A 194 -7.00 -3.80 8.18
CA ALA A 194 -6.72 -2.54 7.53
C ALA A 194 -5.20 -2.29 7.52
N PRO A 195 -4.64 -1.57 6.53
CA PRO A 195 -3.23 -1.21 6.54
C PRO A 195 -2.89 -0.22 7.66
N ALA A 196 -1.73 -0.39 8.28
CA ALA A 196 -1.19 0.60 9.23
C ALA A 196 -0.65 1.85 8.50
N LYS A 197 -0.18 1.69 7.26
CA LYS A 197 0.39 2.77 6.44
C LYS A 197 -0.28 2.86 5.08
N PRO A 198 -0.69 4.07 4.63
CA PRO A 198 -1.43 4.24 3.38
C PRO A 198 -0.59 4.07 2.12
N GLN A 199 0.75 4.17 2.19
CA GLN A 199 1.64 4.01 1.02
C GLN A 199 2.60 2.85 1.23
N ARG A 200 2.50 1.84 0.36
CA ARG A 200 3.22 0.57 0.48
C ARG A 200 3.64 0.11 -0.90
N GLY A 201 4.93 -0.14 -1.14
CA GLY A 201 5.25 -0.47 -2.53
C GLY A 201 6.66 -0.91 -2.85
N LEU A 202 6.90 -0.85 -4.15
CA LEU A 202 8.17 -1.10 -4.84
C LEU A 202 8.53 0.14 -5.64
N ASN A 203 9.80 0.53 -5.64
CA ASN A 203 10.40 1.46 -6.61
C ASN A 203 11.27 0.66 -7.58
N LEU A 204 11.15 0.90 -8.87
CA LEU A 204 11.84 0.15 -9.92
C LEU A 204 12.57 1.07 -10.87
N ASP A 205 13.88 0.95 -10.93
CA ASP A 205 14.75 1.61 -11.90
C ASP A 205 14.77 0.82 -13.22
N ILE A 206 13.96 1.29 -14.17
CA ILE A 206 13.97 0.75 -15.53
C ILE A 206 14.89 1.54 -16.47
N ALA A 207 15.42 2.68 -16.00
CA ALA A 207 16.33 3.50 -16.79
C ALA A 207 17.69 2.83 -16.95
N ARG A 208 18.32 2.40 -15.83
CA ARG A 208 19.62 1.74 -15.87
C ARG A 208 19.53 0.32 -16.41
N LYS A 209 18.47 -0.43 -16.07
CA LYS A 209 18.22 -1.78 -16.59
C LYS A 209 16.88 -1.85 -17.29
N ASN A 210 16.87 -2.39 -18.52
CA ASN A 210 15.62 -2.68 -19.19
C ASN A 210 14.92 -3.87 -18.51
N PHE A 211 13.70 -3.64 -18.01
CA PHE A 211 12.77 -4.67 -17.59
C PHE A 211 11.65 -4.80 -18.62
N THR A 212 11.31 -6.03 -19.00
CA THR A 212 10.25 -6.28 -19.99
C THR A 212 8.87 -5.92 -19.41
N PRO A 213 7.90 -5.51 -20.26
CA PRO A 213 6.53 -5.26 -19.80
C PRO A 213 5.94 -6.44 -19.00
N ASP A 214 6.13 -7.67 -19.48
CA ASP A 214 5.61 -8.88 -18.81
C ASP A 214 6.24 -9.08 -17.42
N TRP A 215 7.53 -8.81 -17.27
CA TRP A 215 8.19 -8.87 -15.98
C TRP A 215 7.62 -7.84 -14.98
N ILE A 216 7.35 -6.63 -15.45
CA ILE A 216 6.73 -5.58 -14.63
C ILE A 216 5.31 -5.99 -14.21
N GLU A 217 4.53 -6.57 -15.14
CA GLU A 217 3.19 -7.08 -14.85
C GLU A 217 3.20 -8.21 -13.82
N ASP A 218 4.18 -9.11 -13.87
CA ASP A 218 4.33 -10.17 -12.86
C ASP A 218 4.62 -9.58 -11.48
N ARG A 219 5.42 -8.51 -11.41
CA ARG A 219 5.64 -7.79 -10.13
C ARG A 219 4.37 -7.11 -9.64
N LEU A 220 3.56 -6.53 -10.52
CA LEU A 220 2.25 -5.97 -10.14
C LEU A 220 1.32 -7.04 -9.55
N ARG A 221 1.27 -8.24 -10.13
CA ARG A 221 0.47 -9.35 -9.58
C ARG A 221 0.96 -9.78 -8.19
N GLU A 222 2.27 -9.91 -8.01
CA GLU A 222 2.90 -10.20 -6.72
C GLU A 222 2.60 -9.09 -5.70
N MET A 223 2.73 -7.83 -6.09
CA MET A 223 2.40 -6.67 -5.25
C MET A 223 0.93 -6.67 -4.83
N GLY A 224 0.01 -6.95 -5.74
CA GLY A 224 -1.41 -7.06 -5.43
C GLY A 224 -1.69 -8.16 -4.39
N ASP A 225 -1.09 -9.34 -4.55
CA ASP A 225 -1.20 -10.45 -3.58
C ASP A 225 -0.62 -10.07 -2.21
N LEU A 226 0.43 -9.27 -2.17
CA LEU A 226 1.05 -8.74 -0.96
C LEU A 226 0.38 -7.46 -0.43
N LYS A 227 -0.76 -7.03 -0.96
CA LYS A 227 -1.49 -5.82 -0.56
C LYS A 227 -0.63 -4.54 -0.63
N LEU A 228 0.32 -4.47 -1.56
CA LEU A 228 1.10 -3.27 -1.88
C LEU A 228 0.33 -2.43 -2.89
N ASN A 229 0.41 -1.10 -2.80
CA ASN A 229 -0.44 -0.17 -3.56
C ASN A 229 0.32 0.91 -4.35
N GLN A 230 1.66 0.89 -4.37
CA GLN A 230 2.44 1.86 -5.16
C GLN A 230 3.59 1.19 -5.89
N LEU A 231 3.69 1.42 -7.20
CA LEU A 231 4.87 1.13 -8.01
C LEU A 231 5.53 2.44 -8.44
N GLY A 232 6.67 2.81 -7.86
CA GLY A 232 7.53 3.86 -8.39
C GLY A 232 8.21 3.38 -9.67
N LEU A 233 8.20 4.18 -10.71
CA LEU A 233 8.79 3.85 -12.00
C LEU A 233 9.79 4.95 -12.40
N HIS A 234 11.06 4.69 -12.10
CA HIS A 234 12.19 5.53 -12.49
C HIS A 234 12.62 5.15 -13.91
N PHE A 235 12.21 5.93 -14.90
CA PHE A 235 12.36 5.56 -16.31
C PHE A 235 13.33 6.45 -17.11
N SER A 236 13.89 7.46 -16.47
CA SER A 236 14.91 8.35 -17.05
C SER A 236 16.09 8.50 -16.10
N ASP A 237 17.31 8.37 -16.65
CA ASP A 237 18.56 8.55 -15.91
C ASP A 237 19.72 8.86 -16.88
N ASP A 238 20.93 8.92 -16.36
CA ASP A 238 22.15 9.08 -17.16
C ASP A 238 22.30 8.00 -18.24
N GLN A 239 21.89 6.76 -17.95
CA GLN A 239 22.12 5.62 -18.83
C GLN A 239 21.10 5.56 -19.97
N ALA A 240 19.81 5.79 -19.67
CA ALA A 240 18.78 5.70 -20.67
C ALA A 240 17.51 6.48 -20.31
N PHE A 241 16.71 6.75 -21.35
CA PHE A 241 15.33 7.20 -21.27
C PHE A 241 14.44 6.09 -21.83
N ARG A 242 13.63 5.42 -21.01
CA ARG A 242 13.04 4.11 -21.30
C ARG A 242 11.56 4.10 -21.61
N ILE A 243 10.97 5.23 -21.96
CA ILE A 243 9.59 5.27 -22.47
C ILE A 243 9.57 6.03 -23.79
N GLU A 244 8.81 5.52 -24.78
CA GLU A 244 8.56 6.18 -26.04
C GLU A 244 8.12 7.62 -25.84
N SER A 245 8.79 8.58 -26.55
CA SER A 245 8.41 9.98 -26.60
C SER A 245 8.04 10.41 -28.00
N THR A 246 6.96 11.20 -28.11
CA THR A 246 6.52 11.82 -29.38
C THR A 246 7.06 13.24 -29.49
N SER A 247 7.21 13.95 -28.37
CA SER A 247 7.74 15.32 -28.36
C SER A 247 9.27 15.35 -28.54
N HIS A 248 9.95 14.32 -28.00
CA HIS A 248 11.42 14.21 -28.00
C HIS A 248 11.87 12.79 -28.34
N PRO A 249 11.59 12.27 -29.57
CA PRO A 249 11.99 10.91 -29.94
C PRO A 249 13.51 10.71 -29.94
N GLU A 250 14.29 11.78 -30.07
CA GLU A 250 15.75 11.79 -30.10
C GLU A 250 16.40 11.40 -28.76
N ILE A 251 15.70 11.53 -27.64
CA ILE A 251 16.23 11.15 -26.32
C ILE A 251 15.96 9.68 -25.97
N VAL A 252 15.05 9.01 -26.70
CA VAL A 252 14.58 7.67 -26.35
C VAL A 252 15.65 6.62 -26.62
N SER A 253 15.92 5.81 -25.62
CA SER A 253 16.92 4.74 -25.70
C SER A 253 16.30 3.42 -26.19
N THR A 254 17.12 2.54 -26.76
CA THR A 254 16.72 1.19 -27.16
C THR A 254 17.38 0.16 -26.25
N PRO A 255 16.65 -0.82 -25.70
CA PRO A 255 15.20 -0.98 -25.75
C PRO A 255 14.44 0.01 -24.86
N HIS A 256 13.12 0.17 -25.07
CA HIS A 256 12.24 1.02 -24.28
C HIS A 256 10.81 0.44 -24.24
N LEU A 257 9.99 0.93 -23.32
CA LEU A 257 8.55 0.67 -23.28
C LEU A 257 7.84 1.57 -24.31
N THR A 258 6.98 0.99 -25.12
CA THR A 258 6.06 1.78 -25.93
C THR A 258 4.98 2.41 -25.05
N LYS A 259 4.33 3.47 -25.53
CA LYS A 259 3.15 4.02 -24.84
C LYS A 259 2.02 3.00 -24.70
N ALA A 260 1.93 2.02 -25.60
CA ALA A 260 0.99 0.91 -25.50
C ALA A 260 1.34 -0.01 -24.32
N ASP A 261 2.64 -0.34 -24.12
CA ASP A 261 3.09 -1.11 -22.97
C ASP A 261 2.77 -0.40 -21.65
N VAL A 262 3.04 0.91 -21.58
CA VAL A 262 2.73 1.71 -20.38
C VAL A 262 1.23 1.70 -20.09
N ARG A 263 0.35 1.84 -21.09
CA ARG A 263 -1.10 1.75 -20.89
C ARG A 263 -1.52 0.36 -20.39
N ARG A 264 -0.92 -0.71 -20.89
CA ARG A 264 -1.18 -2.08 -20.44
C ARG A 264 -0.76 -2.27 -18.97
N ILE A 265 0.42 -1.80 -18.62
CA ILE A 265 0.95 -1.83 -17.26
C ILE A 265 0.06 -1.03 -16.29
N THR A 266 -0.29 0.20 -16.63
CA THR A 266 -1.12 1.08 -15.79
C THR A 266 -2.55 0.56 -15.65
N ALA A 267 -3.12 -0.05 -16.70
CA ALA A 267 -4.43 -0.68 -16.64
C ALA A 267 -4.44 -1.92 -15.73
N LEU A 268 -3.40 -2.76 -15.79
CA LEU A 268 -3.27 -3.88 -14.84
C LEU A 268 -3.08 -3.37 -13.41
N ALA A 269 -2.22 -2.37 -13.21
CA ALA A 269 -1.99 -1.78 -11.90
C ALA A 269 -3.29 -1.24 -11.28
N ALA A 270 -4.11 -0.52 -12.06
CA ALA A 270 -5.41 0.00 -11.61
C ALA A 270 -6.35 -1.13 -11.14
N ARG A 271 -6.45 -2.23 -11.89
CA ARG A 271 -7.25 -3.40 -11.50
C ARG A 271 -6.75 -4.13 -10.26
N LEU A 272 -5.50 -3.91 -9.88
CA LEU A 272 -4.87 -4.46 -8.66
C LEU A 272 -4.78 -3.41 -7.54
N HIS A 273 -5.45 -2.27 -7.68
CA HIS A 273 -5.42 -1.13 -6.76
C HIS A 273 -4.00 -0.62 -6.49
N ILE A 274 -3.15 -0.62 -7.52
CA ILE A 274 -1.77 -0.13 -7.47
C ILE A 274 -1.66 1.16 -8.27
N THR A 275 -1.19 2.23 -7.64
CA THR A 275 -0.83 3.47 -8.30
C THR A 275 0.58 3.35 -8.86
N VAL A 276 0.73 3.50 -10.19
CA VAL A 276 2.04 3.71 -10.80
C VAL A 276 2.44 5.17 -10.59
N VAL A 277 3.59 5.39 -9.95
CA VAL A 277 4.18 6.71 -9.68
C VAL A 277 5.34 6.91 -10.65
N PRO A 278 5.13 7.59 -11.79
CA PRO A 278 6.21 7.85 -12.74
C PRO A 278 7.18 8.88 -12.18
N GLU A 279 8.45 8.75 -12.58
CA GLU A 279 9.50 9.68 -12.23
C GLU A 279 10.27 10.11 -13.48
N ILE A 280 10.27 11.41 -13.76
CA ILE A 280 11.25 12.07 -14.60
C ILE A 280 12.12 12.89 -13.66
N ASP A 281 13.31 12.38 -13.42
CA ASP A 281 14.24 13.02 -12.50
C ASP A 281 14.89 14.25 -13.15
N SER A 282 14.95 15.32 -12.38
CA SER A 282 15.63 16.57 -12.74
C SER A 282 15.88 17.43 -11.49
N PRO A 283 16.95 18.24 -11.46
CA PRO A 283 17.85 18.63 -12.56
C PRO A 283 19.10 17.75 -12.72
N GLY A 284 19.29 16.75 -11.89
CA GLY A 284 20.25 15.67 -12.03
C GLY A 284 19.74 14.55 -12.96
N HIS A 285 20.51 13.46 -13.11
CA HIS A 285 20.09 12.20 -13.75
C HIS A 285 19.53 12.33 -15.19
N LEU A 286 19.94 13.37 -15.93
CA LEU A 286 19.47 13.65 -17.29
C LEU A 286 20.48 13.30 -18.39
N GLY A 287 21.49 12.46 -18.12
CA GLY A 287 22.53 12.14 -19.09
C GLY A 287 22.00 11.56 -20.40
N ALA A 288 20.91 10.78 -20.38
CA ALA A 288 20.27 10.30 -21.61
C ALA A 288 19.72 11.45 -22.48
N VAL A 289 19.09 12.44 -21.85
CA VAL A 289 18.57 13.65 -22.48
C VAL A 289 19.71 14.52 -23.00
N LEU A 290 20.76 14.70 -22.20
CA LEU A 290 21.90 15.55 -22.53
C LEU A 290 22.78 15.00 -23.66
N ARG A 291 22.69 13.70 -23.96
CA ARG A 291 23.35 13.16 -25.19
C ARG A 291 22.74 13.71 -26.48
N ALA A 292 21.44 13.94 -26.50
CA ALA A 292 20.73 14.55 -27.62
C ALA A 292 20.78 16.08 -27.60
N HIS A 293 20.90 16.67 -26.38
CA HIS A 293 20.88 18.10 -26.15
C HIS A 293 22.12 18.58 -25.34
N PRO A 294 23.36 18.44 -25.87
CA PRO A 294 24.59 18.74 -25.12
C PRO A 294 24.75 20.24 -24.80
N ASP A 295 24.02 21.12 -25.48
CA ASP A 295 23.93 22.55 -25.23
C ASP A 295 23.18 22.91 -23.94
N LEU A 296 22.37 21.98 -23.42
CA LEU A 296 21.67 22.14 -22.14
C LEU A 296 22.48 21.65 -20.95
N GLN A 297 23.63 21.02 -21.19
CA GLN A 297 24.44 20.45 -20.11
C GLN A 297 25.13 21.53 -19.28
N LEU A 298 24.98 21.43 -17.96
CA LEU A 298 25.66 22.28 -17.00
C LEU A 298 27.19 22.19 -17.18
N ARG A 299 27.86 23.34 -17.10
CA ARG A 299 29.33 23.43 -17.10
C ARG A 299 29.83 24.13 -15.84
N ASP A 300 30.95 23.64 -15.31
CA ASP A 300 31.59 24.28 -14.17
C ASP A 300 32.32 25.58 -14.58
N VAL A 301 32.87 26.30 -13.60
CA VAL A 301 33.65 27.55 -13.79
C VAL A 301 34.83 27.39 -14.76
N ARG A 302 35.27 26.16 -15.04
CA ARG A 302 36.37 25.85 -15.99
C ARG A 302 35.83 25.43 -17.37
N GLY A 303 34.51 25.51 -17.59
CA GLY A 303 33.87 25.10 -18.82
C GLY A 303 33.74 23.58 -18.99
N ARG A 304 34.03 22.76 -17.97
CA ARG A 304 33.93 21.31 -18.05
C ARG A 304 32.45 20.88 -17.88
N PRO A 305 31.97 19.97 -18.76
CA PRO A 305 30.62 19.47 -18.63
C PRO A 305 30.45 18.67 -17.34
N VAL A 306 29.33 18.86 -16.66
CA VAL A 306 28.92 18.15 -15.44
C VAL A 306 28.00 17.02 -15.83
N LYS A 307 28.42 15.77 -15.54
CA LYS A 307 27.68 14.56 -15.95
C LYS A 307 26.26 14.60 -15.40
N GLY A 308 25.28 14.31 -16.24
CA GLY A 308 23.87 14.18 -15.88
C GLY A 308 23.16 15.46 -15.44
N ALA A 309 23.90 16.54 -15.21
CA ALA A 309 23.35 17.78 -14.71
C ALA A 309 22.93 18.72 -15.85
N VAL A 310 21.67 19.15 -15.85
CA VAL A 310 21.18 20.17 -16.77
C VAL A 310 21.47 21.58 -16.21
N ASP A 311 21.73 22.55 -17.09
CA ASP A 311 21.89 23.96 -16.69
C ASP A 311 20.50 24.58 -16.40
N ILE A 312 20.16 24.70 -15.12
CA ILE A 312 18.89 25.25 -14.66
C ILE A 312 18.79 26.77 -14.79
N SER A 313 19.87 27.46 -15.19
CA SER A 313 19.83 28.87 -15.57
C SER A 313 19.43 29.07 -17.04
N ASN A 314 19.47 28.01 -17.85
CA ASN A 314 19.06 28.04 -19.25
C ASN A 314 17.56 27.79 -19.39
N PRO A 315 16.77 28.76 -19.91
CA PRO A 315 15.31 28.56 -20.09
C PRO A 315 14.94 27.39 -21.01
N ALA A 316 15.82 27.01 -21.95
CA ALA A 316 15.60 25.86 -22.84
C ALA A 316 15.58 24.53 -22.06
N SER A 317 16.38 24.42 -20.98
CA SER A 317 16.35 23.26 -20.08
C SER A 317 14.98 23.10 -19.42
N ALA A 318 14.43 24.21 -18.92
CA ALA A 318 13.10 24.22 -18.32
C ALA A 318 12.01 23.84 -19.33
N LYS A 319 12.08 24.41 -20.55
CA LYS A 319 11.14 24.12 -21.63
C LYS A 319 11.11 22.63 -21.97
N LEU A 320 12.27 22.00 -22.16
CA LEU A 320 12.37 20.59 -22.51
C LEU A 320 11.75 19.70 -21.42
N VAL A 321 12.12 19.89 -20.15
CA VAL A 321 11.57 19.08 -19.05
C VAL A 321 10.07 19.29 -18.89
N ASP A 322 9.58 20.52 -19.08
CA ASP A 322 8.14 20.82 -19.05
C ASP A 322 7.37 20.14 -20.18
N GLU A 323 7.95 20.06 -21.38
CA GLU A 323 7.36 19.37 -22.52
C GLU A 323 7.24 17.86 -22.23
N LEU A 324 8.28 17.24 -21.68
CA LEU A 324 8.25 15.85 -21.22
C LEU A 324 7.19 15.64 -20.13
N LEU A 325 7.14 16.46 -19.11
CA LEU A 325 6.11 16.36 -18.05
C LEU A 325 4.70 16.41 -18.66
N ARG A 326 4.41 17.37 -19.54
CA ARG A 326 3.10 17.51 -20.18
C ARG A 326 2.76 16.32 -21.07
N GLU A 327 3.73 15.71 -21.74
CA GLU A 327 3.53 14.53 -22.58
C GLU A 327 3.13 13.31 -21.73
N TYR A 328 3.82 13.08 -20.60
CA TYR A 328 3.63 11.85 -19.81
C TYR A 328 2.51 11.95 -18.76
N ILE A 329 2.12 13.13 -18.28
CA ILE A 329 1.03 13.28 -17.31
C ILE A 329 -0.24 12.50 -17.70
N PRO A 330 -0.78 12.58 -18.94
CA PRO A 330 -1.97 11.84 -19.34
C PRO A 330 -1.72 10.34 -19.56
N LEU A 331 -0.48 9.92 -19.74
CA LEU A 331 -0.13 8.51 -19.93
C LEU A 331 -0.20 7.72 -18.61
N PHE A 332 -0.04 8.40 -17.48
CA PHE A 332 -0.09 7.81 -16.15
C PHE A 332 -1.33 8.31 -15.39
N PRO A 333 -2.47 7.58 -15.44
CA PRO A 333 -3.73 8.03 -14.82
C PRO A 333 -3.69 8.02 -13.29
N GLY A 334 -2.71 7.36 -12.65
CA GLY A 334 -2.56 7.29 -11.20
C GLY A 334 -2.43 8.67 -10.54
N GLY A 335 -2.83 8.74 -9.26
CA GLY A 335 -2.94 9.98 -8.49
C GLY A 335 -1.62 10.52 -7.92
N ALA A 336 -0.44 10.13 -8.42
CA ALA A 336 0.84 10.60 -7.90
C ALA A 336 1.89 10.80 -9.02
N TRP A 337 2.86 11.69 -8.76
CA TRP A 337 3.99 11.99 -9.64
C TRP A 337 5.25 12.28 -8.83
N HIS A 338 6.39 11.72 -9.23
CA HIS A 338 7.68 12.00 -8.63
C HIS A 338 8.51 12.91 -9.54
N LEU A 339 9.13 13.94 -8.95
CA LEU A 339 9.86 15.00 -9.67
C LEU A 339 11.38 14.82 -9.61
N GLY A 340 11.88 13.75 -8.95
CA GLY A 340 13.29 13.54 -8.70
C GLY A 340 13.86 14.52 -7.69
N ALA A 341 14.83 15.31 -8.10
CA ALA A 341 15.55 16.37 -7.38
C ALA A 341 16.70 15.89 -6.48
N ASP A 342 17.12 14.64 -6.61
CA ASP A 342 18.29 14.10 -5.93
C ASP A 342 19.59 14.37 -6.69
N GLU A 343 20.68 14.26 -5.97
CA GLU A 343 22.07 14.23 -6.44
C GLU A 343 22.42 15.28 -7.51
N TYR A 344 21.74 16.46 -7.52
CA TYR A 344 22.12 17.50 -8.46
C TYR A 344 23.58 17.91 -8.27
N GLN A 345 24.44 17.56 -9.21
CA GLN A 345 25.90 17.65 -9.09
C GLN A 345 26.42 19.07 -8.78
N ALA A 346 25.64 20.12 -9.11
CA ALA A 346 25.95 21.49 -8.72
C ALA A 346 25.91 21.71 -7.20
N LEU A 347 25.21 20.86 -6.46
CA LEU A 347 24.98 21.01 -5.02
C LEU A 347 25.78 20.03 -4.17
N VAL A 348 26.35 18.97 -4.77
CA VAL A 348 27.21 18.01 -4.09
C VAL A 348 28.68 18.41 -4.14
N VAL A 349 28.99 19.70 -4.30
CA VAL A 349 30.33 20.27 -4.27
C VAL A 349 30.48 21.20 -3.06
N LYS A 350 31.71 21.38 -2.59
CA LYS A 350 32.00 22.17 -1.39
C LYS A 350 31.53 23.62 -1.47
N ASP A 351 31.68 24.26 -2.62
CA ASP A 351 31.24 25.64 -2.88
C ASP A 351 30.50 25.73 -4.21
N PRO A 352 29.17 25.55 -4.20
CA PRO A 352 28.34 25.67 -5.39
C PRO A 352 28.42 27.05 -6.06
N GLN A 353 28.52 28.11 -5.26
CA GLN A 353 28.50 29.50 -5.76
C GLN A 353 29.76 29.81 -6.59
N ALA A 354 30.94 29.36 -6.13
CA ALA A 354 32.19 29.54 -6.83
C ALA A 354 32.36 28.55 -7.99
N SER A 355 31.82 27.34 -7.85
CA SER A 355 31.94 26.29 -8.87
C SER A 355 31.04 26.54 -10.07
N PHE A 356 29.87 27.20 -9.85
CA PHE A 356 28.84 27.47 -10.85
C PHE A 356 28.37 28.92 -10.79
N PRO A 357 29.23 29.90 -11.16
CA PRO A 357 28.92 31.33 -11.03
C PRO A 357 27.70 31.77 -11.86
N GLN A 358 27.41 31.09 -12.99
CA GLN A 358 26.20 31.34 -13.80
C GLN A 358 24.92 31.00 -13.04
N LEU A 359 24.90 29.84 -12.32
CA LEU A 359 23.75 29.48 -11.48
C LEU A 359 23.58 30.44 -10.31
N ALA A 360 24.69 30.85 -9.68
CA ALA A 360 24.67 31.84 -8.61
C ALA A 360 24.17 33.22 -9.09
N ALA A 361 24.56 33.62 -10.31
CA ALA A 361 24.06 34.86 -10.92
C ALA A 361 22.55 34.75 -11.22
N ALA A 362 22.09 33.66 -11.81
CA ALA A 362 20.68 33.41 -12.08
C ALA A 362 19.83 33.37 -10.79
N ALA A 363 20.35 32.73 -9.73
CA ALA A 363 19.69 32.73 -8.42
C ALA A 363 19.46 34.16 -7.89
N ARG A 364 20.52 34.96 -7.88
CA ARG A 364 20.43 36.37 -7.41
C ARG A 364 19.53 37.24 -8.30
N GLN A 365 19.58 37.03 -9.60
CA GLN A 365 18.72 37.77 -10.54
C GLN A 365 17.23 37.45 -10.29
N ARG A 366 16.92 36.17 -10.02
CA ARG A 366 15.53 35.72 -9.88
C ARG A 366 14.95 35.94 -8.48
N TYR A 367 15.75 35.76 -7.43
CA TYR A 367 15.28 35.69 -6.06
C TYR A 367 15.92 36.71 -5.12
N GLY A 368 16.74 37.64 -5.65
CA GLY A 368 17.37 38.71 -4.88
C GLY A 368 18.82 38.41 -4.45
N PRO A 369 19.53 39.41 -3.92
CA PRO A 369 20.98 39.38 -3.75
C PRO A 369 21.49 38.31 -2.78
N SER A 370 20.67 37.85 -1.85
CA SER A 370 21.01 36.80 -0.88
C SER A 370 20.77 35.39 -1.39
N ALA A 371 20.15 35.22 -2.56
CA ALA A 371 19.83 33.92 -3.12
C ALA A 371 21.10 33.17 -3.58
N ARG A 372 21.07 31.86 -3.40
CA ARG A 372 22.16 30.91 -3.67
C ARG A 372 21.74 29.89 -4.72
N VAL A 373 22.69 29.04 -5.19
CA VAL A 373 22.41 27.95 -6.13
C VAL A 373 21.33 27.01 -5.60
N GLN A 374 21.31 26.76 -4.30
CA GLN A 374 20.25 25.98 -3.63
C GLN A 374 18.86 26.59 -3.83
N ASP A 375 18.74 27.91 -3.80
CA ASP A 375 17.47 28.61 -4.03
C ASP A 375 17.01 28.47 -5.48
N LEU A 376 17.95 28.46 -6.43
CA LEU A 376 17.65 28.22 -7.84
C LEU A 376 17.14 26.78 -8.07
N ALA A 377 17.77 25.79 -7.41
CA ALA A 377 17.33 24.39 -7.48
C ALA A 377 15.96 24.20 -6.80
N ALA A 378 15.71 24.80 -5.64
CA ALA A 378 14.39 24.78 -5.00
C ALA A 378 13.32 25.43 -5.88
N GLY A 379 13.67 26.53 -6.56
CA GLY A 379 12.82 27.18 -7.55
C GLY A 379 12.54 26.28 -8.76
N TRP A 380 13.54 25.57 -9.26
CA TRP A 380 13.38 24.57 -10.32
C TRP A 380 12.36 23.51 -9.94
N LEU A 381 12.50 22.90 -8.76
CA LEU A 381 11.56 21.90 -8.25
C LEU A 381 10.13 22.47 -8.14
N ASN A 382 9.99 23.69 -7.61
CA ASN A 382 8.68 24.35 -7.49
C ASN A 382 8.03 24.61 -8.84
N ASP A 383 8.82 25.02 -9.86
CA ASP A 383 8.33 25.25 -11.22
C ASP A 383 7.86 23.95 -11.88
N ARG A 384 8.62 22.86 -11.73
CA ARG A 384 8.20 21.53 -12.25
C ARG A 384 6.95 21.04 -11.53
N ALA A 385 6.88 21.25 -10.21
CA ALA A 385 5.66 20.99 -9.44
C ALA A 385 4.45 21.77 -9.98
N ALA A 386 4.64 23.03 -10.38
CA ALA A 386 3.58 23.86 -10.95
C ALA A 386 3.05 23.33 -12.28
N VAL A 387 3.88 22.66 -13.09
CA VAL A 387 3.46 22.01 -14.35
C VAL A 387 2.55 20.81 -14.08
N VAL A 388 2.86 20.01 -13.06
CA VAL A 388 2.12 18.77 -12.75
C VAL A 388 0.87 19.04 -11.91
N ARG A 389 0.89 20.03 -11.02
CA ARG A 389 -0.17 20.35 -10.05
C ARG A 389 -1.59 20.45 -10.65
N PRO A 390 -1.81 21.06 -11.84
CA PRO A 390 -3.15 21.12 -12.43
C PRO A 390 -3.77 19.75 -12.75
N SER A 391 -2.98 18.69 -12.82
CA SER A 391 -3.48 17.31 -13.02
C SER A 391 -4.08 16.68 -11.76
N GLY A 392 -4.05 17.35 -10.60
CA GLY A 392 -4.56 16.87 -9.32
C GLY A 392 -3.72 15.78 -8.66
N LYS A 393 -2.53 15.48 -9.19
CA LYS A 393 -1.65 14.44 -8.66
C LYS A 393 -0.93 14.88 -7.39
N THR A 394 -0.76 13.96 -6.46
CA THR A 394 0.16 14.11 -5.32
C THR A 394 1.59 14.20 -5.81
N LEU A 395 2.28 15.26 -5.42
CA LEU A 395 3.65 15.53 -5.85
C LEU A 395 4.64 15.00 -4.83
N LYS A 396 5.72 14.39 -5.33
CA LYS A 396 6.78 13.78 -4.53
C LYS A 396 8.15 14.21 -5.05
N ALA A 397 9.14 14.24 -4.16
CA ALA A 397 10.54 14.44 -4.52
C ALA A 397 11.46 13.79 -3.49
N TRP A 398 12.70 13.51 -3.89
CA TRP A 398 13.73 12.97 -3.01
C TRP A 398 14.15 13.99 -1.96
N ASN A 399 14.55 13.51 -0.77
CA ASN A 399 14.82 14.37 0.40
C ASN A 399 15.97 15.36 0.21
N ASP A 400 16.93 15.06 -0.61
CA ASP A 400 18.08 15.93 -0.89
C ASP A 400 17.77 17.10 -1.84
N GLY A 401 16.59 17.12 -2.46
CA GLY A 401 16.02 18.30 -3.13
C GLY A 401 15.46 19.39 -2.18
N PHE A 402 15.45 19.14 -0.86
CA PHE A 402 14.88 20.05 0.14
C PHE A 402 15.97 20.72 0.99
N PHE A 403 16.32 21.96 0.67
CA PHE A 403 17.41 22.69 1.31
C PHE A 403 16.94 23.51 2.51
N ALA A 404 17.81 23.68 3.51
CA ALA A 404 17.57 24.52 4.67
C ALA A 404 18.13 25.95 4.47
N GLY A 405 17.49 26.94 5.08
CA GLY A 405 18.04 28.29 5.22
C GLY A 405 18.17 29.09 3.91
N GLY A 406 17.45 28.68 2.86
CA GLY A 406 17.33 29.41 1.61
C GLY A 406 16.23 30.47 1.66
N VAL A 407 16.23 31.38 0.68
CA VAL A 407 15.14 32.36 0.47
C VAL A 407 13.96 31.76 -0.30
N VAL A 408 14.17 30.61 -0.96
CA VAL A 408 13.15 29.88 -1.72
C VAL A 408 12.91 28.51 -1.05
N PRO A 409 11.83 28.37 -0.28
CA PRO A 409 11.47 27.07 0.28
C PRO A 409 10.87 26.16 -0.81
N ALA A 410 11.11 24.86 -0.73
CA ALA A 410 10.37 23.88 -1.51
C ALA A 410 8.88 23.91 -1.12
N ALA A 411 7.97 23.75 -2.10
CA ALA A 411 6.53 23.83 -1.90
C ALA A 411 6.06 22.85 -0.81
N LYS A 412 5.10 23.29 0.03
CA LYS A 412 4.67 22.53 1.21
C LYS A 412 3.85 21.28 0.87
N ASP A 413 3.22 21.25 -0.28
CA ASP A 413 2.42 20.12 -0.79
C ASP A 413 3.26 18.97 -1.37
N LEU A 414 4.58 19.15 -1.49
CA LEU A 414 5.51 18.08 -1.89
C LEU A 414 5.70 17.10 -0.74
N GLN A 415 5.41 15.83 -0.99
CA GLN A 415 5.80 14.72 -0.11
C GLN A 415 7.29 14.44 -0.27
N VAL A 416 7.97 14.19 0.84
CA VAL A 416 9.39 13.86 0.87
C VAL A 416 9.55 12.36 0.80
N GLU A 417 10.27 11.84 -0.20
CA GLU A 417 10.74 10.46 -0.22
C GLU A 417 12.15 10.42 0.35
N TYR A 418 12.26 9.87 1.57
CA TYR A 418 13.51 9.89 2.32
C TYR A 418 14.30 8.61 2.09
N TRP A 419 15.45 8.71 1.41
CA TRP A 419 16.31 7.58 1.10
C TRP A 419 17.63 7.61 1.88
N THR A 420 18.31 8.74 1.95
CA THR A 420 19.64 8.85 2.59
C THR A 420 19.83 10.16 3.34
N GLY A 421 20.74 10.16 4.27
CA GLY A 421 21.28 11.36 4.90
C GLY A 421 22.80 11.47 4.75
N LYS A 422 23.38 10.72 3.81
CA LYS A 422 24.84 10.65 3.57
C LYS A 422 25.32 11.74 2.64
N GLU A 423 24.43 12.28 1.79
CA GLU A 423 24.74 13.31 0.82
C GLU A 423 25.16 14.64 1.48
N LEU A 424 26.05 15.37 0.81
CA LEU A 424 26.52 16.68 1.28
C LEU A 424 25.34 17.66 1.40
N GLY A 425 25.09 18.13 2.63
CA GLY A 425 23.98 19.03 2.91
C GLY A 425 22.63 18.35 3.12
N ALA A 426 22.57 17.01 3.12
CA ALA A 426 21.36 16.27 3.38
C ALA A 426 20.83 16.58 4.80
N ARG A 427 19.53 16.83 4.87
CA ARG A 427 18.84 17.17 6.12
C ARG A 427 18.44 15.90 6.89
N PRO A 428 18.55 15.91 8.25
CA PRO A 428 18.00 14.83 9.06
C PRO A 428 16.50 14.64 8.85
N PRO A 429 15.94 13.41 8.96
CA PRO A 429 14.51 13.16 8.82
C PRO A 429 13.64 14.03 9.73
N LEU A 430 14.11 14.28 10.96
CA LEU A 430 13.38 15.10 11.95
C LEU A 430 13.16 16.55 11.49
N ASP A 431 14.01 17.10 10.64
CA ASP A 431 13.82 18.47 10.18
C ASP A 431 12.63 18.57 9.23
N HIS A 432 12.46 17.59 8.33
CA HIS A 432 11.28 17.50 7.47
C HIS A 432 10.00 17.28 8.29
N LEU A 433 10.05 16.41 9.30
CA LEU A 433 8.91 16.12 10.16
C LEU A 433 8.51 17.33 11.04
N ARG A 434 9.48 18.08 11.58
CA ARG A 434 9.22 19.31 12.33
C ARG A 434 8.60 20.42 11.48
N GLU A 435 8.88 20.45 10.17
CA GLU A 435 8.23 21.34 9.21
C GLU A 435 6.80 20.90 8.84
N GLY A 436 6.33 19.77 9.39
CA GLY A 436 5.00 19.22 9.10
C GLY A 436 4.91 18.47 7.76
N ARG A 437 6.04 18.15 7.13
CA ARG A 437 6.04 17.43 5.85
C ARG A 437 5.62 15.97 6.02
N LYS A 438 4.90 15.47 5.03
CA LYS A 438 4.61 14.03 4.91
C LYS A 438 5.80 13.33 4.28
N VAL A 439 6.21 12.20 4.85
CA VAL A 439 7.43 11.47 4.48
C VAL A 439 7.10 10.04 4.08
N VAL A 440 7.73 9.55 3.02
CA VAL A 440 7.73 8.14 2.61
C VAL A 440 9.13 7.59 2.85
N ASN A 441 9.21 6.39 3.42
CA ASN A 441 10.45 5.77 3.84
C ASN A 441 11.03 4.89 2.73
N LEU A 442 12.23 5.25 2.24
CA LEU A 442 13.04 4.44 1.34
C LEU A 442 14.46 4.24 1.90
N ASN A 443 14.61 4.20 3.21
CA ASN A 443 15.89 4.07 3.93
C ASN A 443 16.88 3.14 3.22
N ASP A 444 18.01 3.69 2.77
CA ASP A 444 19.05 3.01 2.01
C ASP A 444 19.72 1.84 2.77
N GLU A 445 19.68 1.85 4.10
CA GLU A 445 20.25 0.78 4.94
C GLU A 445 19.39 -0.50 4.96
N TYR A 446 18.07 -0.42 4.67
CA TYR A 446 17.16 -1.55 4.77
C TYR A 446 16.40 -1.86 3.49
N LEU A 447 16.15 -0.84 2.64
CA LEU A 447 15.17 -0.93 1.56
C LEU A 447 15.78 -0.81 0.17
N TYR A 448 17.09 -0.61 0.04
CA TYR A 448 17.78 -0.46 -1.24
C TYR A 448 18.37 -1.79 -1.72
N TYR A 449 17.83 -2.31 -2.81
CA TYR A 449 18.34 -3.45 -3.55
C TYR A 449 19.13 -2.93 -4.76
N VAL A 450 20.42 -2.62 -4.56
CA VAL A 450 21.28 -1.99 -5.57
C VAL A 450 22.05 -3.08 -6.32
N LEU A 451 21.77 -3.24 -7.61
CA LEU A 451 22.35 -4.30 -8.43
C LEU A 451 23.88 -4.20 -8.50
N GLY A 452 24.54 -5.29 -8.10
CA GLY A 452 25.99 -5.41 -8.09
C GLY A 452 26.66 -4.85 -6.85
N GLU A 453 25.89 -4.33 -5.88
CA GLU A 453 26.39 -3.87 -4.58
C GLU A 453 27.55 -2.86 -4.66
N PRO A 454 27.46 -1.81 -5.54
CA PRO A 454 28.49 -0.77 -5.59
C PRO A 454 28.47 0.08 -4.31
N ASN A 455 29.57 0.81 -4.03
CA ASN A 455 29.64 1.81 -2.96
C ASN A 455 29.25 1.28 -1.56
N ASP A 456 29.67 0.05 -1.23
CA ASP A 456 29.38 -0.63 0.04
C ASP A 456 27.88 -0.93 0.28
N PHE A 457 27.01 -0.82 -0.72
CA PHE A 457 25.66 -1.35 -0.63
C PHE A 457 25.69 -2.87 -0.46
N VAL A 458 24.73 -3.37 0.33
CA VAL A 458 24.52 -4.81 0.54
C VAL A 458 23.06 -5.11 0.29
N TYR A 459 22.77 -6.18 -0.46
CA TYR A 459 21.39 -6.57 -0.72
C TYR A 459 20.58 -6.72 0.57
N PRO A 460 19.43 -6.03 0.70
CA PRO A 460 18.58 -6.16 1.86
C PRO A 460 18.03 -7.57 1.95
N THR A 461 18.05 -8.15 3.13
CA THR A 461 17.44 -9.46 3.36
C THR A 461 16.04 -9.30 3.96
N GLY A 462 15.11 -10.16 3.57
CA GLY A 462 13.78 -10.18 4.17
C GLY A 462 13.84 -10.35 5.69
N ARG A 463 14.79 -11.14 6.21
CA ARG A 463 14.99 -11.32 7.66
C ARG A 463 15.35 -10.01 8.37
N ARG A 464 16.32 -9.27 7.83
CA ARG A 464 16.75 -7.99 8.44
C ARG A 464 15.61 -6.97 8.47
N ILE A 465 14.83 -6.88 7.38
CA ILE A 465 13.65 -6.00 7.32
C ILE A 465 12.60 -6.45 8.35
N TYR A 466 12.27 -7.73 8.35
CA TYR A 466 11.23 -8.30 9.21
C TYR A 466 11.52 -8.12 10.70
N GLU A 467 12.77 -8.38 11.13
CA GLU A 467 13.18 -8.37 12.53
C GLU A 467 13.56 -6.97 13.04
N GLN A 468 14.11 -6.09 12.18
CA GLN A 468 14.82 -4.89 12.63
C GLN A 468 14.24 -3.58 12.10
N TRP A 469 13.57 -3.58 10.94
CA TRP A 469 13.05 -2.34 10.36
C TRP A 469 11.61 -2.07 10.79
N THR A 470 11.28 -0.78 10.92
CA THR A 470 9.91 -0.29 11.08
C THR A 470 9.74 0.98 10.24
N PRO A 471 8.50 1.40 9.91
CA PRO A 471 8.28 2.65 9.18
C PRO A 471 8.91 3.88 9.83
N LEU A 472 9.15 3.86 11.15
CA LEU A 472 9.80 4.94 11.89
C LEU A 472 11.33 5.02 11.68
N VAL A 473 11.96 3.98 11.11
CA VAL A 473 13.41 3.96 10.84
C VAL A 473 13.65 4.58 9.46
N LEU A 474 13.68 5.92 9.41
CA LEU A 474 13.84 6.69 8.17
C LEU A 474 15.30 6.81 7.72
N ARG A 475 16.26 6.71 8.65
CA ARG A 475 17.70 6.83 8.38
C ARG A 475 18.49 5.93 9.32
N GLY A 476 19.52 5.27 8.79
CA GLY A 476 20.33 4.35 9.58
C GLY A 476 19.47 3.29 10.24
N THR A 477 19.68 3.03 11.53
CA THR A 477 18.99 1.98 12.28
C THR A 477 18.14 2.52 13.44
N THR A 478 18.10 3.84 13.64
CA THR A 478 17.41 4.46 14.78
C THR A 478 16.06 5.02 14.37
N PRO A 479 14.97 4.64 15.04
CA PRO A 479 13.65 5.17 14.75
C PRO A 479 13.53 6.65 15.15
N VAL A 480 12.75 7.42 14.39
CA VAL A 480 12.27 8.73 14.82
C VAL A 480 11.21 8.58 15.93
N PRO A 481 10.94 9.61 16.74
CA PRO A 481 9.91 9.53 17.78
C PRO A 481 8.53 9.15 17.22
N ALA A 482 7.81 8.28 17.95
CA ALA A 482 6.50 7.78 17.57
C ALA A 482 5.43 8.88 17.39
N SER A 483 5.64 10.06 18.00
CA SER A 483 4.77 11.23 17.80
C SER A 483 4.70 11.73 16.36
N TYR A 484 5.61 11.29 15.49
CA TYR A 484 5.62 11.61 14.06
C TYR A 484 5.03 10.49 13.18
N ASP A 485 4.48 9.43 13.77
CA ASP A 485 3.99 8.26 13.02
C ASP A 485 2.95 8.63 11.95
N ASP A 486 2.04 9.55 12.23
CA ASP A 486 1.01 10.03 11.30
C ASP A 486 1.56 10.86 10.12
N GLN A 487 2.80 11.33 10.20
CA GLN A 487 3.47 12.03 9.11
C GLN A 487 4.24 11.07 8.20
N ILE A 488 4.50 9.84 8.65
CA ILE A 488 5.17 8.81 7.88
C ILE A 488 4.11 8.00 7.16
N LEU A 489 3.98 8.25 5.86
CA LEU A 489 2.92 7.68 5.02
C LEU A 489 3.13 6.18 4.71
N GLY A 490 4.34 5.67 4.92
CA GLY A 490 4.71 4.29 4.64
C GLY A 490 6.10 4.17 4.04
N GLY A 491 6.29 3.23 3.10
CA GLY A 491 7.60 3.03 2.49
C GLY A 491 7.57 2.16 1.24
N ARG A 492 8.72 2.08 0.56
CA ARG A 492 8.92 1.22 -0.61
C ARG A 492 10.27 0.54 -0.56
N LEU A 493 10.30 -0.73 -0.98
CA LEU A 493 11.55 -1.37 -1.38
C LEU A 493 12.00 -0.74 -2.70
N ALA A 494 13.26 -0.36 -2.85
CA ALA A 494 13.77 0.23 -4.07
C ALA A 494 14.76 -0.71 -4.76
N VAL A 495 14.55 -0.99 -6.03
CA VAL A 495 15.48 -1.71 -6.91
C VAL A 495 16.19 -0.69 -7.77
N TRP A 496 17.48 -0.49 -7.52
CA TRP A 496 18.36 0.35 -8.32
C TRP A 496 19.28 -0.51 -9.16
N ALA A 497 19.48 -0.13 -10.39
CA ALA A 497 20.15 -0.97 -11.38
C ALA A 497 21.54 -0.45 -11.78
N ASP A 498 22.32 0.05 -10.84
CA ASP A 498 23.65 0.67 -11.04
C ASP A 498 24.58 -0.21 -11.86
N LEU A 499 24.73 -1.46 -11.50
CA LEU A 499 25.45 -2.46 -12.30
C LEU A 499 24.44 -3.39 -12.98
N ALA A 500 23.72 -2.86 -13.97
CA ALA A 500 22.57 -3.50 -14.64
C ALA A 500 22.82 -4.93 -15.12
N GLY A 501 24.06 -5.28 -15.46
CA GLY A 501 24.46 -6.62 -15.94
C GLY A 501 24.73 -7.64 -14.83
N SER A 502 24.76 -7.24 -13.55
CA SER A 502 25.12 -8.14 -12.43
C SER A 502 24.09 -9.23 -12.15
N GLN A 503 22.82 -8.99 -12.49
CA GLN A 503 21.74 -9.96 -12.32
C GLN A 503 20.80 -9.96 -13.53
N THR A 504 20.24 -11.13 -13.84
CA THR A 504 19.12 -11.29 -14.77
C THR A 504 17.81 -10.80 -14.12
N GLN A 505 16.77 -10.56 -14.92
CA GLN A 505 15.44 -10.21 -14.40
C GLN A 505 14.89 -11.27 -13.44
N ALA A 506 15.10 -12.57 -13.74
CA ALA A 506 14.69 -13.68 -12.88
C ALA A 506 15.42 -13.67 -11.52
N GLN A 507 16.72 -13.37 -11.52
CA GLN A 507 17.50 -13.24 -10.29
C GLN A 507 17.05 -12.04 -9.44
N VAL A 508 16.74 -10.91 -10.08
CA VAL A 508 16.18 -9.75 -9.37
C VAL A 508 14.84 -10.12 -8.73
N ALA A 509 13.93 -10.77 -9.49
CA ALA A 509 12.63 -11.18 -8.97
C ALA A 509 12.77 -12.10 -7.74
N GLU A 510 13.66 -13.09 -7.80
CA GLU A 510 13.92 -13.98 -6.65
C GLU A 510 14.57 -13.24 -5.48
N GLY A 511 15.52 -12.35 -5.75
CA GLY A 511 16.24 -11.59 -4.73
C GLY A 511 15.38 -10.64 -3.92
N ILE A 512 14.39 -9.98 -4.56
CA ILE A 512 13.50 -9.04 -3.90
C ILE A 512 12.29 -9.69 -3.23
N ARG A 513 11.97 -10.94 -3.50
CA ARG A 513 10.75 -11.62 -3.07
C ARG A 513 10.53 -11.59 -1.55
N LEU A 514 11.49 -12.08 -0.78
CA LEU A 514 11.39 -12.05 0.69
C LEU A 514 11.53 -10.66 1.30
N PRO A 515 12.43 -9.77 0.81
CA PRO A 515 12.40 -8.36 1.16
C PRO A 515 11.04 -7.70 0.95
N LEU A 516 10.41 -7.90 -0.21
CA LEU A 516 9.11 -7.30 -0.53
C LEU A 516 7.99 -7.82 0.37
N ALA A 517 7.98 -9.13 0.65
CA ALA A 517 7.04 -9.75 1.61
C ALA A 517 7.22 -9.17 3.02
N ALA A 518 8.46 -8.97 3.48
CA ALA A 518 8.76 -8.38 4.79
C ALA A 518 8.33 -6.91 4.85
N VAL A 519 8.58 -6.11 3.81
CA VAL A 519 8.11 -4.72 3.70
C VAL A 519 6.59 -4.66 3.76
N SER A 520 5.90 -5.52 3.01
CA SER A 520 4.43 -5.64 3.06
C SER A 520 3.93 -5.87 4.47
N GLN A 521 4.48 -6.87 5.19
CA GLN A 521 4.11 -7.17 6.57
C GLN A 521 4.29 -5.96 7.50
N LYS A 522 5.43 -5.28 7.41
CA LYS A 522 5.77 -4.15 8.30
C LYS A 522 4.97 -2.88 8.01
N LEU A 523 4.49 -2.71 6.79
CA LEU A 523 3.66 -1.57 6.39
C LEU A 523 2.17 -1.85 6.59
N TRP A 524 1.75 -3.12 6.51
CA TRP A 524 0.38 -3.53 6.79
C TRP A 524 0.09 -3.56 8.28
N ASP A 525 1.01 -4.13 9.07
CA ASP A 525 0.98 -4.13 10.52
C ASP A 525 2.35 -3.74 11.08
N SER A 526 2.46 -2.52 11.61
CA SER A 526 3.71 -1.99 12.16
C SER A 526 4.08 -2.53 13.55
N ARG A 527 3.19 -3.31 14.17
CA ARG A 527 3.47 -3.99 15.45
C ARG A 527 4.55 -5.07 15.28
N THR A 528 5.08 -5.56 16.38
CA THR A 528 5.97 -6.72 16.35
C THR A 528 5.22 -7.93 15.78
N PRO A 529 5.73 -8.56 14.72
CA PRO A 529 5.09 -9.73 14.13
C PRO A 529 4.96 -10.89 15.13
N SER A 530 3.85 -11.62 15.06
CA SER A 530 3.58 -12.77 15.94
C SER A 530 4.35 -14.04 15.54
N LEU A 531 4.72 -14.17 14.26
CA LEU A 531 5.53 -15.28 13.75
C LEU A 531 7.01 -14.94 13.88
N ASP A 532 7.85 -15.93 14.19
CA ASP A 532 9.28 -15.80 13.99
C ASP A 532 9.64 -15.79 12.49
N TRP A 533 10.89 -15.46 12.18
CA TRP A 533 11.34 -15.40 10.79
C TRP A 533 11.22 -16.72 10.03
N ALA A 534 11.48 -17.87 10.69
CA ALA A 534 11.44 -19.18 10.04
C ALA A 534 10.01 -19.53 9.62
N ALA A 535 9.04 -19.30 10.49
CA ALA A 535 7.62 -19.51 10.22
C ALA A 535 7.09 -18.53 9.16
N PHE A 536 7.47 -17.24 9.24
CA PHE A 536 7.12 -16.24 8.23
C PHE A 536 7.68 -16.60 6.85
N ARG A 537 8.96 -16.97 6.78
CA ARG A 537 9.61 -17.38 5.53
C ARG A 537 8.91 -18.60 4.93
N SER A 538 8.65 -19.63 5.74
CA SER A 538 7.94 -20.84 5.27
C SER A 538 6.57 -20.50 4.69
N LEU A 539 5.83 -19.59 5.33
CA LEU A 539 4.55 -19.11 4.84
C LEU A 539 4.70 -18.37 3.50
N ALA A 540 5.62 -17.42 3.41
CA ALA A 540 5.89 -16.65 2.19
C ALA A 540 6.35 -17.56 1.02
N ASP A 541 7.13 -18.60 1.32
CA ASP A 541 7.55 -19.61 0.33
C ASP A 541 6.36 -20.45 -0.18
N GLY A 542 5.37 -20.73 0.67
CA GLY A 542 4.14 -21.46 0.31
C GLY A 542 3.15 -20.66 -0.56
N LEU A 543 3.35 -19.36 -0.69
CA LEU A 543 2.51 -18.48 -1.50
C LEU A 543 2.97 -18.33 -2.96
N ARG A 544 3.99 -19.07 -3.39
CA ARG A 544 4.49 -19.10 -4.78
C ARG A 544 3.47 -19.63 -5.81
#